data_056ca765f4128752128b43697b9ad9e6
#
_entry.id   056ca765f4128752128b43697b9ad9e6
#
_cell.length_a   1.000
_cell.length_b   1.000
_cell.length_c   1.000
_cell.angle_alpha   90.00
_cell.angle_beta   90.00
_cell.angle_gamma   90.00
#
_symmetry.space_group_name_H-M   'P 1'
#
loop_
_entity.id
_entity.type
_entity.pdbx_description
1 polymer ?
#
loop_
_entity_poly.entity_id
_entity_poly.type
_entity_poly.pdbx_seq_one_letter_code
_entity_poly.pdbx_strand_id
1 'polypeptide(L)'
;MIKLEEFVEKWDTICIQEQSAKIAGGFYKYFDNLDDCQEYMDENPDIFSKYGITKEILQDLYDISDGVPPFTINPNSKQIKLRRFFYDDDDKKSEISKLGNFKTGSKIEFRFKDAKKYLIIGDGGLSVRAKSGSGTEKQELLTCDFIMNDKLDIDSKIKEYGLDSKFKLSVEEQVKKLKSFLGLSNLDEYEAIRPTNSVKDPLIKELNRIYRMKNLFNGIATNIITPADIYLVSKKDKNDVIDLLKTIDKNDKVMFNECKAIFLQLLNEKKMVPVSLKKIVKKDNGNEPQLLNVNKVELDIKKGFKSSITDNGVAITFNIDGHESKMNYRSNQNQPYPFTFEFNTKGSGGADGKSKTYLKTILDENDIKVPSPKEYYDEYANKDYNWYLNYWKEHTQNLTIPNVDMKKPSKDIMNNDKLKFSFINCCLFIKLINKIWKNSEDEFYSFVGASYLFAKKISDYSLPYLLIK
;
A
#
# COMPACT_ATOMS: atom_id res chain seq x y z
N MET A 1 -1.58 22.58 -18.02
CA MET A 1 -0.73 22.12 -16.90
C MET A 1 -1.53 22.35 -15.62
N ILE A 2 -2.12 21.32 -15.05
CA ILE A 2 -2.89 21.42 -13.80
C ILE A 2 -1.87 21.64 -12.67
N LYS A 3 -2.06 22.66 -11.85
CA LYS A 3 -1.17 22.93 -10.72
C LYS A 3 -1.21 21.73 -9.75
N LEU A 4 -0.09 21.40 -9.16
CA LEU A 4 0.07 20.26 -8.27
C LEU A 4 -0.93 20.29 -7.07
N GLU A 5 -1.29 21.48 -6.61
CA GLU A 5 -2.28 21.71 -5.56
C GLU A 5 -3.70 21.30 -6.00
N GLU A 6 -4.11 21.67 -7.21
CA GLU A 6 -5.39 21.21 -7.79
C GLU A 6 -5.42 19.70 -8.05
N PHE A 7 -4.25 19.10 -8.32
CA PHE A 7 -4.16 17.65 -8.49
C PHE A 7 -4.28 16.92 -7.15
N VAL A 8 -3.68 17.44 -6.08
CA VAL A 8 -3.78 16.86 -4.73
C VAL A 8 -5.20 16.97 -4.19
N GLU A 9 -5.84 18.15 -4.31
CA GLU A 9 -7.25 18.32 -3.92
C GLU A 9 -8.20 17.45 -4.75
N LYS A 10 -8.01 17.39 -6.08
CA LYS A 10 -8.76 16.46 -6.93
C LYS A 10 -8.48 15.00 -6.61
N TRP A 11 -7.25 14.65 -6.25
CA TRP A 11 -6.88 13.29 -5.89
C TRP A 11 -7.52 12.88 -4.57
N ASP A 12 -7.51 13.74 -3.58
CA ASP A 12 -8.20 13.49 -2.31
C ASP A 12 -9.72 13.42 -2.51
N THR A 13 -10.28 14.29 -3.34
CA THR A 13 -11.71 14.26 -3.71
C THR A 13 -12.06 13.03 -4.56
N ILE A 14 -11.22 12.62 -5.50
CA ILE A 14 -11.41 11.38 -6.28
C ILE A 14 -11.27 10.15 -5.40
N CYS A 15 -10.30 10.11 -4.47
CA CYS A 15 -10.18 9.02 -3.51
C CYS A 15 -11.39 8.93 -2.57
N ILE A 16 -11.96 10.06 -2.15
CA ILE A 16 -13.16 10.12 -1.34
C ILE A 16 -14.40 9.73 -2.16
N GLN A 17 -14.53 10.21 -3.40
CA GLN A 17 -15.65 9.86 -4.29
C GLN A 17 -15.57 8.44 -4.85
N GLU A 18 -14.38 7.92 -5.13
CA GLU A 18 -14.20 6.51 -5.52
C GLU A 18 -14.50 5.54 -4.35
N GLN A 19 -14.45 6.00 -3.12
CA GLN A 19 -14.85 5.22 -1.95
C GLN A 19 -16.37 5.08 -1.83
N SER A 20 -17.14 5.99 -2.37
CA SER A 20 -18.61 5.98 -2.29
C SER A 20 -19.32 5.22 -3.41
N ALA A 21 -18.71 4.98 -4.56
CA ALA A 21 -19.34 4.35 -5.72
C ALA A 21 -18.79 2.94 -5.99
N LYS A 22 -19.41 1.87 -5.36
CA LYS A 22 -18.76 0.58 -5.53
C LYS A 22 -19.58 -0.69 -5.68
N ILE A 23 -19.09 -1.47 -6.45
CA ILE A 23 -19.52 -2.55 -7.29
C ILE A 23 -19.48 -3.92 -6.66
N ALA A 24 -20.38 -4.71 -7.19
CA ALA A 24 -20.66 -6.11 -6.86
C ALA A 24 -19.43 -6.95 -6.51
N GLY A 25 -19.35 -7.43 -5.29
CA GLY A 25 -18.44 -8.53 -4.96
C GLY A 25 -17.58 -8.37 -3.72
N GLY A 26 -17.77 -7.35 -2.90
CA GLY A 26 -17.02 -7.25 -1.65
C GLY A 26 -16.76 -5.83 -1.14
N PHE A 27 -17.41 -4.87 -1.73
CA PHE A 27 -17.22 -3.47 -1.33
C PHE A 27 -18.24 -3.04 -0.31
N TYR A 28 -17.76 -2.27 0.66
CA TYR A 28 -18.57 -1.71 1.72
C TYR A 28 -18.78 -0.22 1.46
N LYS A 29 -20.02 0.24 1.56
CA LYS A 29 -20.36 1.66 1.62
C LYS A 29 -19.92 2.17 2.99
N TYR A 30 -19.22 3.29 2.98
CA TYR A 30 -18.90 4.05 4.17
C TYR A 30 -19.91 5.20 4.27
N PHE A 31 -20.19 5.63 5.47
CA PHE A 31 -20.98 6.82 5.72
C PHE A 31 -20.02 7.96 6.04
N ASP A 32 -20.34 9.15 5.58
CA ASP A 32 -19.51 10.33 5.81
C ASP A 32 -19.81 10.97 7.17
N ASN A 33 -21.04 10.84 7.63
CA ASN A 33 -21.53 11.38 8.89
C ASN A 33 -22.61 10.48 9.49
N LEU A 34 -23.15 10.89 10.67
CA LEU A 34 -24.20 10.16 11.36
C LEU A 34 -25.55 10.22 10.62
N ASP A 35 -25.87 11.38 10.03
CA ASP A 35 -27.14 11.59 9.34
C ASP A 35 -27.28 10.65 8.14
N ASP A 36 -26.23 10.49 7.34
CA ASP A 36 -26.19 9.52 6.22
C ASP A 36 -26.42 8.07 6.70
N CYS A 37 -25.90 7.74 7.88
CA CYS A 37 -26.08 6.42 8.46
C CYS A 37 -27.53 6.23 8.99
N GLN A 38 -28.12 7.26 9.56
CA GLN A 38 -29.50 7.25 10.02
C GLN A 38 -30.49 7.19 8.85
N GLU A 39 -30.25 7.98 7.80
CA GLU A 39 -31.06 7.94 6.57
C GLU A 39 -31.05 6.55 5.95
N TYR A 40 -29.88 5.94 5.82
CA TYR A 40 -29.78 4.56 5.31
C TYR A 40 -30.48 3.56 6.23
N MET A 41 -30.45 3.76 7.54
CA MET A 41 -31.15 2.93 8.51
C MET A 41 -32.67 3.05 8.36
N ASP A 42 -33.18 4.25 8.12
CA ASP A 42 -34.61 4.52 7.90
C ASP A 42 -35.09 3.89 6.60
N GLU A 43 -34.27 3.90 5.55
CA GLU A 43 -34.56 3.24 4.28
C GLU A 43 -34.48 1.71 4.36
N ASN A 44 -33.72 1.16 5.30
CA ASN A 44 -33.42 -0.27 5.40
C ASN A 44 -33.61 -0.83 6.83
N PRO A 45 -34.75 -0.63 7.50
CA PRO A 45 -34.92 -0.97 8.91
C PRO A 45 -34.71 -2.44 9.22
N ASP A 46 -35.08 -3.33 8.31
CA ASP A 46 -34.93 -4.78 8.47
C ASP A 46 -33.47 -5.24 8.56
N ILE A 47 -32.56 -4.45 7.99
CA ILE A 47 -31.13 -4.78 8.04
C ILE A 47 -30.57 -4.57 9.45
N PHE A 48 -31.01 -3.50 10.11
CA PHE A 48 -30.49 -3.11 11.42
C PHE A 48 -31.22 -3.83 12.57
N SER A 49 -32.52 -3.98 12.49
CA SER A 49 -33.35 -4.58 13.56
C SER A 49 -32.93 -6.01 13.94
N LYS A 50 -32.50 -6.81 12.96
CA LYS A 50 -32.02 -8.18 13.23
C LYS A 50 -30.76 -8.24 14.10
N TYR A 51 -29.99 -7.16 14.11
CA TYR A 51 -28.79 -7.00 14.94
C TYR A 51 -29.07 -6.21 16.21
N GLY A 52 -30.32 -5.81 16.44
CA GLY A 52 -30.72 -5.01 17.61
C GLY A 52 -30.19 -3.58 17.59
N ILE A 53 -29.90 -3.03 16.41
CA ILE A 53 -29.38 -1.68 16.27
C ILE A 53 -30.57 -0.74 16.14
N THR A 54 -30.74 0.14 17.14
CA THR A 54 -31.69 1.25 17.14
C THR A 54 -30.98 2.57 16.87
N LYS A 55 -31.73 3.66 16.69
CA LYS A 55 -31.15 5.00 16.52
C LYS A 55 -30.36 5.44 17.76
N GLU A 56 -30.81 5.08 18.93
CA GLU A 56 -30.12 5.36 20.19
C GLU A 56 -28.79 4.61 20.25
N ILE A 57 -28.77 3.32 19.94
CA ILE A 57 -27.54 2.53 19.88
C ILE A 57 -26.60 3.06 18.78
N LEU A 58 -27.13 3.52 17.65
CA LEU A 58 -26.32 4.15 16.62
C LEU A 58 -25.65 5.43 17.12
N GLN A 59 -26.39 6.26 17.88
CA GLN A 59 -25.85 7.47 18.51
C GLN A 59 -24.78 7.12 19.55
N ASP A 60 -25.04 6.18 20.45
CA ASP A 60 -24.09 5.73 21.46
C ASP A 60 -22.77 5.25 20.80
N LEU A 61 -22.87 4.47 19.72
CA LEU A 61 -21.71 4.01 18.99
C LEU A 61 -20.94 5.15 18.29
N TYR A 62 -21.67 6.15 17.80
CA TYR A 62 -21.07 7.33 17.18
C TYR A 62 -20.30 8.17 18.21
N ASP A 63 -20.86 8.30 19.41
CA ASP A 63 -20.22 9.02 20.52
C ASP A 63 -18.98 8.27 21.02
N ILE A 64 -19.06 6.94 21.23
CA ILE A 64 -17.93 6.08 21.58
C ILE A 64 -16.84 6.15 20.50
N SER A 65 -17.20 6.37 19.26
CA SER A 65 -16.26 6.44 18.13
C SER A 65 -15.64 7.82 17.89
N ASP A 66 -15.90 8.80 18.77
CA ASP A 66 -15.45 10.19 18.62
C ASP A 66 -15.97 10.85 17.33
N GLY A 67 -17.23 10.61 16.98
CA GLY A 67 -17.86 11.19 15.81
C GLY A 67 -17.52 10.50 14.49
N VAL A 68 -17.08 9.25 14.54
CA VAL A 68 -16.82 8.46 13.34
C VAL A 68 -17.97 7.48 13.08
N PRO A 69 -18.59 7.46 11.87
CA PRO A 69 -19.66 6.50 11.57
C PRO A 69 -19.26 5.06 11.89
N PRO A 70 -20.05 4.35 12.72
CA PRO A 70 -19.63 3.10 13.34
C PRO A 70 -19.68 1.88 12.41
N PHE A 71 -20.43 1.99 11.30
CA PHE A 71 -20.72 0.86 10.43
C PHE A 71 -20.20 1.05 9.02
N THR A 72 -19.98 -0.09 8.37
CA THR A 72 -19.86 -0.20 6.92
C THR A 72 -20.88 -1.20 6.40
N ILE A 73 -21.40 -0.98 5.21
CA ILE A 73 -22.44 -1.80 4.61
C ILE A 73 -22.01 -2.31 3.26
N ASN A 74 -22.25 -3.58 3.02
CA ASN A 74 -22.19 -4.13 1.67
C ASN A 74 -23.56 -3.97 1.00
N PRO A 75 -23.72 -3.05 0.03
CA PRO A 75 -25.01 -2.77 -0.59
C PRO A 75 -25.64 -4.00 -1.27
N ASN A 76 -24.81 -4.93 -1.78
CA ASN A 76 -25.29 -6.09 -2.52
C ASN A 76 -25.78 -7.22 -1.62
N SER A 77 -25.05 -7.50 -0.53
CA SER A 77 -25.42 -8.56 0.42
C SER A 77 -26.23 -8.03 1.60
N LYS A 78 -26.42 -6.72 1.68
CA LYS A 78 -27.06 -6.04 2.80
C LYS A 78 -26.44 -6.44 4.16
N GLN A 79 -25.14 -6.76 4.16
CA GLN A 79 -24.40 -7.07 5.38
C GLN A 79 -23.87 -5.79 6.02
N ILE A 80 -24.12 -5.66 7.31
CA ILE A 80 -23.52 -4.60 8.14
C ILE A 80 -22.28 -5.17 8.81
N LYS A 81 -21.20 -4.40 8.83
CA LYS A 81 -20.03 -4.68 9.65
C LYS A 81 -19.79 -3.54 10.61
N LEU A 82 -19.54 -3.86 11.85
CA LEU A 82 -19.03 -2.91 12.83
C LEU A 82 -17.53 -2.67 12.54
N ARG A 83 -17.10 -1.43 12.65
CA ARG A 83 -15.71 -1.06 12.35
C ARG A 83 -14.75 -1.59 13.40
N ARG A 84 -13.57 -1.98 12.96
CA ARG A 84 -12.61 -2.71 13.77
C ARG A 84 -12.02 -1.89 14.93
N PHE A 85 -11.95 -0.58 14.82
CA PHE A 85 -11.42 0.28 15.87
C PHE A 85 -12.13 0.13 17.24
N PHE A 86 -13.40 -0.31 17.27
CA PHE A 86 -14.09 -0.66 18.52
C PHE A 86 -13.48 -1.85 19.25
N TYR A 87 -12.65 -2.64 18.58
CA TYR A 87 -11.99 -3.80 19.18
C TYR A 87 -10.50 -3.58 19.38
N ASP A 88 -9.86 -2.79 18.51
CA ASP A 88 -8.41 -2.56 18.53
C ASP A 88 -7.99 -1.47 19.54
N ASP A 89 -8.94 -0.68 20.04
CA ASP A 89 -8.76 0.34 21.07
C ASP A 89 -9.40 -0.17 22.38
N ASP A 90 -8.60 -0.28 23.43
CA ASP A 90 -9.01 -0.90 24.69
C ASP A 90 -10.08 -0.06 25.43
N ASP A 91 -10.04 1.29 25.32
CA ASP A 91 -11.02 2.18 25.92
C ASP A 91 -12.37 2.04 25.21
N LYS A 92 -12.39 2.13 23.87
CA LYS A 92 -13.60 1.92 23.06
C LYS A 92 -14.17 0.52 23.24
N LYS A 93 -13.31 -0.49 23.33
CA LYS A 93 -13.71 -1.88 23.60
C LYS A 93 -14.35 -2.03 24.97
N SER A 94 -13.87 -1.30 25.97
CA SER A 94 -14.47 -1.26 27.30
C SER A 94 -15.86 -0.63 27.26
N GLU A 95 -16.01 0.49 26.58
CA GLU A 95 -17.28 1.20 26.48
C GLU A 95 -18.33 0.42 25.70
N ILE A 96 -17.99 -0.10 24.52
CA ILE A 96 -18.93 -0.90 23.74
C ILE A 96 -19.32 -2.20 24.45
N SER A 97 -18.46 -2.76 25.33
CA SER A 97 -18.76 -3.95 26.11
C SER A 97 -19.91 -3.74 27.10
N LYS A 98 -20.28 -2.49 27.40
CA LYS A 98 -21.48 -2.17 28.18
C LYS A 98 -22.77 -2.37 27.37
N LEU A 99 -22.68 -2.26 26.05
CA LEU A 99 -23.81 -2.43 25.12
C LEU A 99 -24.01 -3.87 24.66
N GLY A 100 -23.00 -4.73 24.79
CA GLY A 100 -23.07 -6.11 24.31
C GLY A 100 -21.85 -6.95 24.64
N ASN A 101 -21.70 -8.06 23.95
CA ASN A 101 -20.61 -9.01 24.17
C ASN A 101 -19.83 -9.32 22.90
N PHE A 102 -18.49 -9.35 23.02
CA PHE A 102 -17.59 -9.82 21.96
C PHE A 102 -17.48 -11.34 21.98
N LYS A 103 -17.42 -11.92 20.78
CA LYS A 103 -17.05 -13.30 20.54
C LYS A 103 -15.78 -13.30 19.70
N THR A 104 -14.74 -13.94 20.19
CA THR A 104 -13.47 -14.11 19.49
C THR A 104 -13.27 -15.57 19.06
N GLY A 105 -12.79 -15.75 17.85
CA GLY A 105 -12.54 -17.06 17.25
C GLY A 105 -11.88 -16.85 15.88
N SER A 106 -12.30 -17.59 14.85
CA SER A 106 -11.85 -17.34 13.47
C SER A 106 -12.27 -15.97 12.93
N LYS A 107 -13.26 -15.32 13.58
CA LYS A 107 -13.72 -13.96 13.32
C LYS A 107 -14.00 -13.28 14.65
N ILE A 108 -13.85 -11.93 14.65
CA ILE A 108 -14.29 -11.11 15.76
C ILE A 108 -15.73 -10.71 15.46
N GLU A 109 -16.62 -10.98 16.42
CA GLU A 109 -18.05 -10.74 16.30
C GLU A 109 -18.53 -10.00 17.56
N PHE A 110 -19.49 -9.06 17.39
CA PHE A 110 -20.11 -8.34 18.49
C PHE A 110 -21.62 -8.55 18.48
N ARG A 111 -22.22 -8.79 19.64
CA ARG A 111 -23.66 -8.93 19.80
C ARG A 111 -24.17 -7.97 20.86
N PHE A 112 -25.07 -7.07 20.49
CA PHE A 112 -25.83 -6.25 21.44
C PHE A 112 -26.69 -7.15 22.34
N LYS A 113 -27.01 -6.66 23.55
CA LYS A 113 -27.68 -7.48 24.57
C LYS A 113 -28.95 -8.17 24.07
N ASP A 114 -29.78 -7.46 23.35
CA ASP A 114 -31.09 -7.93 22.86
C ASP A 114 -31.08 -8.41 21.39
N ALA A 115 -29.93 -8.43 20.78
CA ALA A 115 -29.83 -8.80 19.37
C ALA A 115 -29.94 -10.31 19.17
N LYS A 116 -30.59 -10.71 18.06
CA LYS A 116 -30.69 -12.11 17.65
C LYS A 116 -29.44 -12.62 16.94
N LYS A 117 -28.64 -11.71 16.36
CA LYS A 117 -27.48 -12.04 15.53
C LYS A 117 -26.25 -11.26 15.94
N TYR A 118 -25.09 -11.84 15.68
CA TYR A 118 -23.80 -11.15 15.82
C TYR A 118 -23.50 -10.30 14.60
N LEU A 119 -22.94 -9.12 14.84
CA LEU A 119 -22.26 -8.32 13.83
C LEU A 119 -20.85 -8.81 13.64
N ILE A 120 -20.40 -8.86 12.40
CA ILE A 120 -19.00 -9.13 12.10
C ILE A 120 -18.23 -7.83 12.32
N ILE A 121 -17.14 -7.90 13.09
CA ILE A 121 -16.16 -6.81 13.19
C ILE A 121 -15.16 -7.01 12.05
N GLY A 122 -15.07 -6.04 11.18
CA GLY A 122 -14.22 -6.11 10.00
C GLY A 122 -13.45 -4.83 9.75
N ASP A 123 -12.34 -5.01 9.04
CA ASP A 123 -11.60 -3.89 8.49
C ASP A 123 -12.50 -3.16 7.51
N GLY A 124 -13.12 -2.10 7.95
CA GLY A 124 -13.66 -1.13 7.04
C GLY A 124 -12.48 -0.42 6.40
N GLY A 125 -12.14 -0.70 5.17
CA GLY A 125 -10.98 -0.27 4.38
C GLY A 125 -10.54 1.19 4.38
N LEU A 126 -11.00 2.01 5.30
CA LEU A 126 -10.40 3.23 5.78
C LEU A 126 -9.91 2.94 7.19
N SER A 127 -8.63 2.71 7.35
CA SER A 127 -8.02 3.10 8.60
C SER A 127 -8.25 4.62 8.71
N VAL A 128 -9.31 5.04 9.39
CA VAL A 128 -9.20 6.27 10.14
C VAL A 128 -8.04 5.97 11.07
N ARG A 129 -6.86 6.42 10.70
CA ARG A 129 -5.75 6.46 11.62
C ARG A 129 -6.31 7.23 12.78
N ALA A 130 -6.58 6.52 13.88
CA ALA A 130 -6.90 7.18 15.11
C ALA A 130 -5.86 8.28 15.28
N LYS A 131 -6.26 9.50 15.63
CA LYS A 131 -5.34 10.61 15.92
C LYS A 131 -4.40 10.29 17.09
N SER A 132 -4.64 9.23 17.82
CA SER A 132 -3.67 8.58 18.69
C SER A 132 -2.68 7.84 17.79
N GLY A 133 -1.54 8.43 17.50
CA GLY A 133 -0.45 7.75 16.80
C GLY A 133 -0.27 6.37 17.39
N SER A 134 -0.11 5.35 16.54
CA SER A 134 0.11 3.98 17.01
C SER A 134 1.22 3.99 18.05
N GLY A 135 1.23 3.07 19.02
CA GLY A 135 2.31 3.00 20.00
C GLY A 135 3.70 3.02 19.36
N THR A 136 3.80 2.57 18.10
CA THR A 136 5.00 2.65 17.25
C THR A 136 5.37 4.09 16.90
N GLU A 137 4.42 4.93 16.48
CA GLU A 137 4.71 6.35 16.14
C GLU A 137 5.17 7.14 17.37
N LYS A 138 4.55 6.88 18.52
CA LYS A 138 4.93 7.49 19.78
C LYS A 138 6.31 7.01 20.26
N GLN A 139 6.64 5.74 20.02
CA GLN A 139 7.98 5.19 20.28
C GLN A 139 9.03 5.86 19.40
N GLU A 140 8.76 6.04 18.11
CA GLU A 140 9.65 6.72 17.18
C GLU A 140 9.92 8.18 17.63
N LEU A 141 8.88 8.91 18.06
CA LEU A 141 9.00 10.25 18.61
C LEU A 141 9.85 10.26 19.89
N LEU A 142 9.57 9.34 20.80
CA LEU A 142 10.33 9.23 22.05
C LEU A 142 11.81 8.91 21.78
N THR A 143 12.10 8.08 20.78
CA THR A 143 13.46 7.78 20.36
C THR A 143 14.15 9.01 19.78
N CYS A 144 13.46 9.81 18.95
CA CYS A 144 13.99 11.08 18.46
C CYS A 144 14.29 12.06 19.60
N ASP A 145 13.34 12.26 20.53
CA ASP A 145 13.51 13.15 21.67
C ASP A 145 14.72 12.75 22.53
N PHE A 146 14.90 11.44 22.75
CA PHE A 146 16.01 10.93 23.54
C PHE A 146 17.36 11.02 22.81
N ILE A 147 17.38 10.93 21.49
CA ILE A 147 18.59 11.20 20.69
C ILE A 147 18.97 12.67 20.75
N MET A 148 17.98 13.56 20.68
CA MET A 148 18.19 15.02 20.70
C MET A 148 18.58 15.55 22.09
N ASN A 149 18.22 14.83 23.13
CA ASN A 149 18.54 15.17 24.52
C ASN A 149 18.69 13.89 25.35
N ASP A 150 19.95 13.47 25.55
CA ASP A 150 20.28 12.26 26.29
C ASP A 150 20.02 12.36 27.81
N LYS A 151 19.80 13.58 28.32
CA LYS A 151 19.40 13.84 29.71
C LYS A 151 17.88 13.89 29.88
N LEU A 152 17.12 13.55 28.83
CA LEU A 152 15.66 13.54 28.87
C LEU A 152 15.16 12.54 29.93
N ASP A 153 14.21 12.98 30.76
CA ASP A 153 13.48 12.06 31.65
C ASP A 153 12.52 11.23 30.81
N ILE A 154 12.98 10.02 30.45
CA ILE A 154 12.20 9.08 29.63
C ILE A 154 10.88 8.71 30.31
N ASP A 155 10.88 8.55 31.65
CA ASP A 155 9.68 8.13 32.38
C ASP A 155 8.58 9.22 32.32
N SER A 156 8.96 10.48 32.43
CA SER A 156 8.03 11.60 32.23
C SER A 156 7.49 11.65 30.80
N LYS A 157 8.33 11.43 29.80
CA LYS A 157 7.93 11.44 28.39
C LYS A 157 7.06 10.24 28.01
N ILE A 158 7.31 9.06 28.59
CA ILE A 158 6.45 7.88 28.42
C ILE A 158 5.04 8.19 28.91
N LYS A 159 4.91 8.86 30.07
CA LYS A 159 3.59 9.29 30.59
C LYS A 159 2.95 10.33 29.70
N GLU A 160 3.70 11.33 29.24
CA GLU A 160 3.21 12.39 28.33
C GLU A 160 2.69 11.80 27.02
N TYR A 161 3.37 10.80 26.47
CA TYR A 161 2.94 10.13 25.24
C TYR A 161 1.91 9.03 25.44
N GLY A 162 1.56 8.70 26.68
CA GLY A 162 0.64 7.60 27.02
C GLY A 162 1.17 6.25 26.54
N LEU A 163 2.47 6.01 26.71
CA LEU A 163 3.12 4.74 26.37
C LEU A 163 3.25 3.82 27.58
N ASP A 164 3.30 2.51 27.32
CA ASP A 164 3.64 1.51 28.32
C ASP A 164 5.12 1.67 28.76
N SER A 165 5.41 1.46 30.05
CA SER A 165 6.77 1.51 30.59
C SER A 165 7.77 0.58 29.88
N LYS A 166 7.29 -0.47 29.20
CA LYS A 166 8.11 -1.36 28.36
C LYS A 166 8.81 -0.64 27.20
N PHE A 167 8.31 0.54 26.80
CA PHE A 167 8.96 1.33 25.76
C PHE A 167 10.26 1.98 26.21
N LYS A 168 10.46 2.20 27.52
CA LYS A 168 11.72 2.70 28.06
C LYS A 168 12.90 1.83 27.63
N LEU A 169 12.83 0.55 27.95
CA LEU A 169 13.86 -0.41 27.55
C LEU A 169 14.12 -0.40 26.05
N SER A 170 13.04 -0.34 25.26
CA SER A 170 13.16 -0.33 23.80
C SER A 170 13.92 0.89 23.29
N VAL A 171 13.64 2.09 23.81
CA VAL A 171 14.31 3.34 23.41
C VAL A 171 15.78 3.34 23.87
N GLU A 172 16.05 2.97 25.11
CA GLU A 172 17.41 2.89 25.65
C GLU A 172 18.30 1.95 24.84
N GLU A 173 17.81 0.76 24.53
CA GLU A 173 18.56 -0.23 23.74
C GLU A 173 18.71 0.20 22.27
N GLN A 174 17.69 0.84 21.67
CA GLN A 174 17.79 1.40 20.33
C GLN A 174 18.88 2.47 20.25
N VAL A 175 18.91 3.42 21.18
CA VAL A 175 19.93 4.48 21.22
C VAL A 175 21.32 3.90 21.51
N LYS A 176 21.44 2.93 22.41
CA LYS A 176 22.70 2.22 22.65
C LYS A 176 23.25 1.57 21.37
N LYS A 177 22.39 0.88 20.61
CA LYS A 177 22.77 0.24 19.35
C LYS A 177 23.13 1.26 18.27
N LEU A 178 22.47 2.42 18.22
CA LEU A 178 22.83 3.53 17.33
C LEU A 178 24.20 4.12 17.68
N LYS A 179 24.49 4.35 18.95
CA LYS A 179 25.80 4.80 19.43
C LYS A 179 26.90 3.81 19.02
N SER A 180 26.68 2.51 19.25
CA SER A 180 27.60 1.43 18.83
C SER A 180 27.85 1.43 17.34
N PHE A 181 26.81 1.49 16.52
CA PHE A 181 26.93 1.54 15.06
C PHE A 181 27.73 2.75 14.57
N LEU A 182 27.50 3.91 15.15
CA LEU A 182 28.21 5.14 14.81
C LEU A 182 29.63 5.18 15.37
N GLY A 183 29.92 4.38 16.39
CA GLY A 183 31.20 4.40 17.12
C GLY A 183 31.33 5.63 18.05
N LEU A 184 30.20 6.10 18.60
CA LEU A 184 30.12 7.33 19.40
C LEU A 184 29.65 7.02 20.82
N SER A 185 30.13 7.85 21.78
CA SER A 185 29.69 7.82 23.17
C SER A 185 28.33 8.53 23.38
N ASN A 186 28.07 9.56 22.59
CA ASN A 186 26.80 10.31 22.55
C ASN A 186 26.38 10.59 21.11
N LEU A 187 25.19 11.14 20.90
CA LEU A 187 24.62 11.47 19.60
C LEU A 187 24.45 12.99 19.40
N ASP A 188 25.17 13.84 20.20
CA ASP A 188 24.99 15.28 20.20
C ASP A 188 25.32 15.94 18.86
N GLU A 189 26.18 15.30 18.05
CA GLU A 189 26.53 15.75 16.70
C GLU A 189 25.48 15.44 15.66
N TYR A 190 24.44 14.67 16.03
CA TYR A 190 23.36 14.27 15.13
C TYR A 190 22.05 14.96 15.45
N GLU A 191 21.26 15.15 14.41
CA GLU A 191 19.85 15.50 14.49
C GLU A 191 19.02 14.27 14.12
N ALA A 192 18.02 13.94 14.94
CA ALA A 192 17.07 12.89 14.65
C ALA A 192 15.80 13.50 14.05
N ILE A 193 15.48 13.15 12.82
CA ILE A 193 14.36 13.71 12.06
C ILE A 193 13.36 12.61 11.76
N ARG A 194 12.12 12.76 12.21
CA ARG A 194 11.01 11.92 11.84
C ARG A 194 10.26 12.52 10.64
N PRO A 195 10.17 11.82 9.48
CA PRO A 195 9.62 12.37 8.24
C PRO A 195 8.20 12.94 8.39
N THR A 196 7.34 12.26 9.16
CA THR A 196 5.93 12.65 9.31
C THR A 196 5.73 13.93 10.12
N ASN A 197 6.65 14.26 11.03
CA ASN A 197 6.54 15.43 11.90
C ASN A 197 7.34 16.62 11.38
N SER A 198 8.22 16.42 10.41
CA SER A 198 9.21 17.41 9.94
C SER A 198 9.01 17.76 8.46
N VAL A 199 7.77 17.82 7.99
CA VAL A 199 7.44 18.06 6.56
C VAL A 199 8.04 19.37 6.02
N LYS A 200 8.28 20.36 6.89
CA LYS A 200 8.89 21.66 6.51
C LYS A 200 10.42 21.62 6.47
N ASP A 201 11.05 20.57 7.02
CA ASP A 201 12.49 20.43 7.02
C ASP A 201 13.03 20.32 5.58
N PRO A 202 14.08 21.08 5.22
CA PRO A 202 14.65 21.05 3.87
C PRO A 202 15.10 19.65 3.42
N LEU A 203 15.66 18.83 4.32
CA LEU A 203 16.06 17.47 4.01
C LEU A 203 14.83 16.61 3.67
N ILE A 204 13.78 16.69 4.49
CA ILE A 204 12.55 15.91 4.25
C ILE A 204 11.87 16.34 2.95
N LYS A 205 11.93 17.62 2.58
CA LYS A 205 11.45 18.09 1.27
C LYS A 205 12.21 17.43 0.12
N GLU A 206 13.54 17.37 0.19
CA GLU A 206 14.36 16.74 -0.85
C GLU A 206 14.13 15.22 -0.91
N LEU A 207 14.07 14.54 0.22
CA LEU A 207 13.73 13.11 0.26
C LEU A 207 12.36 12.84 -0.37
N ASN A 208 11.35 13.64 -0.01
CA ASN A 208 10.01 13.49 -0.60
C ASN A 208 10.00 13.79 -2.11
N ARG A 209 10.83 14.73 -2.58
CA ARG A 209 11.00 14.99 -4.02
C ARG A 209 11.52 13.75 -4.72
N ILE A 210 12.58 13.13 -4.21
CA ILE A 210 13.20 11.93 -4.77
C ILE A 210 12.20 10.76 -4.77
N TYR A 211 11.49 10.53 -3.68
CA TYR A 211 10.53 9.42 -3.58
C TYR A 211 9.33 9.53 -4.53
N ARG A 212 9.06 10.74 -5.05
CA ARG A 212 8.01 10.99 -6.04
C ARG A 212 8.51 10.97 -7.48
N MET A 213 9.81 10.73 -7.70
CA MET A 213 10.36 10.66 -9.06
C MET A 213 9.91 9.37 -9.75
N LYS A 214 9.11 9.51 -10.81
CA LYS A 214 8.56 8.38 -11.56
C LYS A 214 9.61 7.51 -12.21
N ASN A 215 10.66 8.12 -12.75
CA ASN A 215 11.79 7.41 -13.35
C ASN A 215 12.55 6.51 -12.36
N LEU A 216 12.52 6.82 -11.06
CA LEU A 216 13.16 6.02 -10.02
C LEU A 216 12.22 5.01 -9.36
N PHE A 217 11.03 5.47 -8.98
CA PHE A 217 10.16 4.71 -8.08
C PHE A 217 8.76 4.42 -8.61
N ASN A 218 8.41 4.97 -9.79
CA ASN A 218 7.22 4.62 -10.57
C ASN A 218 5.97 4.29 -9.73
N GLY A 219 5.59 5.19 -8.81
CA GLY A 219 4.40 5.01 -7.97
C GLY A 219 4.55 3.98 -6.83
N ILE A 220 5.77 3.56 -6.52
CA ILE A 220 6.02 2.74 -5.31
C ILE A 220 5.67 3.56 -4.07
N ALA A 221 4.99 2.92 -3.12
CA ALA A 221 4.65 3.56 -1.86
C ALA A 221 5.91 3.92 -1.05
N THR A 222 5.92 5.10 -0.45
CA THR A 222 7.09 5.64 0.26
C THR A 222 7.62 4.70 1.35
N ASN A 223 6.76 3.98 2.06
CA ASN A 223 7.15 3.02 3.08
C ASN A 223 7.87 1.77 2.54
N ILE A 224 7.87 1.58 1.23
CA ILE A 224 8.65 0.54 0.56
C ILE A 224 9.97 1.11 0.08
N ILE A 225 9.95 2.32 -0.51
CA ILE A 225 11.15 3.02 -0.95
C ILE A 225 12.11 3.23 0.21
N THR A 226 11.56 3.69 1.34
CA THR A 226 12.30 3.91 2.58
C THR A 226 11.53 3.33 3.76
N PRO A 227 11.97 2.18 4.30
CA PRO A 227 11.46 1.65 5.54
C PRO A 227 11.94 2.43 6.78
N ALA A 228 12.66 3.53 6.59
CA ALA A 228 13.18 4.33 7.68
C ALA A 228 12.07 5.05 8.44
N ASP A 229 12.03 4.83 9.73
CA ASP A 229 11.13 5.49 10.66
C ASP A 229 11.68 6.86 11.08
N ILE A 230 13.03 6.95 11.16
CA ILE A 230 13.76 8.19 11.46
C ILE A 230 15.02 8.34 10.58
N TYR A 231 15.50 9.55 10.41
CA TYR A 231 16.80 9.86 9.81
C TYR A 231 17.70 10.48 10.85
N LEU A 232 18.88 9.88 11.05
CA LEU A 232 19.97 10.53 11.80
C LEU A 232 20.83 11.28 10.82
N VAL A 233 21.00 12.57 11.01
CA VAL A 233 21.78 13.43 10.13
C VAL A 233 22.83 14.16 10.92
N SER A 234 24.08 14.11 10.47
CA SER A 234 25.16 14.89 11.06
C SER A 234 24.85 16.37 10.95
N LYS A 235 24.79 17.07 12.05
CA LYS A 235 24.47 18.53 12.11
C LYS A 235 25.40 19.38 11.24
N LYS A 236 26.69 19.04 11.25
CA LYS A 236 27.68 19.75 10.45
C LYS A 236 27.58 19.50 8.96
N ASP A 237 27.12 18.31 8.57
CA ASP A 237 27.07 17.86 7.18
C ASP A 237 25.66 18.03 6.54
N LYS A 238 24.65 18.49 7.28
CA LYS A 238 23.25 18.52 6.85
C LYS A 238 23.06 19.25 5.51
N ASN A 239 23.74 20.39 5.32
CA ASN A 239 23.65 21.14 4.07
C ASN A 239 24.29 20.38 2.91
N ASP A 240 25.45 19.76 3.11
CA ASP A 240 26.13 18.95 2.09
C ASP A 240 25.28 17.75 1.69
N VAL A 241 24.60 17.12 2.66
CA VAL A 241 23.63 16.02 2.39
C VAL A 241 22.51 16.53 1.50
N ILE A 242 21.91 17.68 1.83
CA ILE A 242 20.82 18.26 1.03
C ILE A 242 21.31 18.59 -0.38
N ASP A 243 22.49 19.18 -0.52
CA ASP A 243 23.03 19.55 -1.81
C ASP A 243 23.38 18.32 -2.66
N LEU A 244 23.92 17.27 -2.05
CA LEU A 244 24.14 16.00 -2.74
C LEU A 244 22.80 15.36 -3.19
N LEU A 245 21.76 15.39 -2.37
CA LEU A 245 20.44 14.88 -2.76
C LEU A 245 19.81 15.69 -3.90
N LYS A 246 20.08 17.00 -3.99
CA LYS A 246 19.62 17.84 -5.11
C LYS A 246 20.26 17.43 -6.45
N THR A 247 21.45 16.82 -6.45
CA THR A 247 22.09 16.34 -7.68
C THR A 247 21.30 15.21 -8.35
N ILE A 248 20.41 14.53 -7.62
CA ILE A 248 19.46 13.57 -8.16
C ILE A 248 18.38 14.36 -8.88
N ASP A 249 18.59 14.65 -10.18
CA ASP A 249 17.78 15.59 -10.95
C ASP A 249 16.46 15.00 -11.46
N LYS A 250 15.48 15.92 -11.68
CA LYS A 250 14.15 15.61 -12.15
C LYS A 250 14.09 15.17 -13.63
N ASN A 251 15.07 15.57 -14.41
CA ASN A 251 15.01 15.47 -15.87
C ASN A 251 15.71 14.25 -16.44
N ASP A 252 16.12 13.30 -15.58
CA ASP A 252 17.07 12.48 -15.98
C ASP A 252 17.18 11.12 -15.85
N LYS A 253 17.76 10.62 -16.38
CA LYS A 253 18.66 9.53 -16.68
C LYS A 253 19.34 8.86 -15.44
N VAL A 254 19.14 9.41 -14.23
CA VAL A 254 19.60 8.78 -12.98
C VAL A 254 18.84 7.47 -12.77
N MET A 255 19.57 6.37 -12.85
CA MET A 255 19.02 5.06 -12.63
C MET A 255 18.85 4.77 -11.12
N PHE A 256 17.93 3.87 -10.77
CA PHE A 256 17.69 3.50 -9.36
C PHE A 256 18.97 3.11 -8.61
N ASN A 257 19.87 2.35 -9.24
CA ASN A 257 21.12 1.92 -8.61
C ASN A 257 22.09 3.10 -8.33
N GLU A 258 22.08 4.15 -9.13
CA GLU A 258 22.86 5.37 -8.89
C GLU A 258 22.29 6.17 -7.71
N CYS A 259 20.98 6.33 -7.67
CA CYS A 259 20.29 6.92 -6.50
C CYS A 259 20.61 6.12 -5.24
N LYS A 260 20.51 4.79 -5.31
CA LYS A 260 20.86 3.88 -4.22
C LYS A 260 22.30 4.01 -3.76
N ALA A 261 23.24 4.19 -4.70
CA ALA A 261 24.66 4.41 -4.41
C ALA A 261 24.91 5.71 -3.62
N ILE A 262 24.20 6.79 -3.95
CA ILE A 262 24.28 8.07 -3.20
C ILE A 262 23.79 7.85 -1.76
N PHE A 263 22.66 7.18 -1.56
CA PHE A 263 22.17 6.89 -0.21
C PHE A 263 23.12 5.98 0.57
N LEU A 264 23.74 5.00 -0.09
CA LEU A 264 24.73 4.12 0.51
C LEU A 264 26.00 4.89 0.89
N GLN A 265 26.44 5.81 0.05
CA GLN A 265 27.58 6.70 0.36
C GLN A 265 27.29 7.53 1.62
N LEU A 266 26.15 8.22 1.68
CA LEU A 266 25.75 9.03 2.84
C LEU A 266 25.68 8.19 4.13
N LEU A 267 25.22 6.94 4.03
CA LEU A 267 25.14 6.01 5.15
C LEU A 267 26.54 5.55 5.59
N ASN A 268 27.42 5.17 4.67
CA ASN A 268 28.78 4.73 4.95
C ASN A 268 29.65 5.85 5.55
N GLU A 269 29.48 7.07 5.04
CA GLU A 269 30.12 8.26 5.57
C GLU A 269 29.50 8.75 6.89
N LYS A 270 28.42 8.08 7.34
CA LYS A 270 27.65 8.43 8.54
C LYS A 270 27.09 9.86 8.52
N LYS A 271 26.97 10.48 7.35
CA LYS A 271 26.40 11.80 7.17
C LYS A 271 24.87 11.79 7.28
N MET A 272 24.24 10.75 6.74
CA MET A 272 22.81 10.47 6.89
C MET A 272 22.57 8.96 7.05
N VAL A 273 21.96 8.59 8.15
CA VAL A 273 21.62 7.19 8.47
C VAL A 273 20.12 7.05 8.53
N PRO A 274 19.47 6.48 7.49
CA PRO A 274 18.07 6.09 7.55
C PRO A 274 17.93 4.90 8.51
N VAL A 275 17.03 4.96 9.49
CA VAL A 275 16.90 3.95 10.54
C VAL A 275 15.48 3.43 10.60
N SER A 276 15.31 2.10 10.54
CA SER A 276 14.07 1.43 10.85
C SER A 276 14.13 0.84 12.27
N LEU A 277 13.20 1.26 13.11
CA LEU A 277 13.13 0.89 14.51
C LEU A 277 12.14 -0.25 14.74
N LYS A 278 12.59 -1.29 15.42
CA LYS A 278 11.69 -2.34 15.90
C LYS A 278 11.64 -2.35 17.43
N LYS A 279 10.50 -2.68 17.98
CA LYS A 279 10.32 -2.76 19.44
C LYS A 279 11.26 -3.81 20.02
N ILE A 280 12.12 -3.40 20.95
CA ILE A 280 13.01 -4.28 21.69
C ILE A 280 12.33 -4.65 23.00
N VAL A 281 12.11 -5.93 23.23
CA VAL A 281 11.38 -6.44 24.43
C VAL A 281 12.28 -7.07 25.48
N LYS A 282 13.54 -7.32 25.14
CA LYS A 282 14.54 -7.90 26.06
C LYS A 282 15.82 -7.08 25.97
N LYS A 283 16.39 -6.81 27.12
CA LYS A 283 17.72 -6.19 27.22
C LYS A 283 18.74 -7.13 26.59
N ASP A 284 19.63 -6.55 25.81
CA ASP A 284 20.77 -7.25 25.19
C ASP A 284 20.37 -8.53 24.46
N ASN A 285 19.43 -8.39 23.52
CA ASN A 285 18.89 -9.53 22.75
C ASN A 285 19.89 -10.16 21.75
N GLY A 286 21.17 -9.74 21.76
CA GLY A 286 22.23 -10.23 20.89
C GLY A 286 22.09 -9.86 19.41
N ASN A 287 21.07 -9.09 19.05
CA ASN A 287 20.87 -8.67 17.67
C ASN A 287 21.66 -7.40 17.39
N GLU A 288 22.71 -7.50 16.62
CA GLU A 288 23.44 -6.32 16.14
C GLU A 288 22.62 -5.52 15.11
N PRO A 289 22.87 -4.21 14.99
CA PRO A 289 22.32 -3.39 13.91
C PRO A 289 22.64 -3.98 12.54
N GLN A 290 21.65 -4.05 11.67
CA GLN A 290 21.80 -4.66 10.34
C GLN A 290 21.63 -3.62 9.23
N LEU A 291 22.64 -3.51 8.36
CA LEU A 291 22.51 -2.76 7.12
C LEU A 291 21.72 -3.58 6.11
N LEU A 292 20.64 -3.02 5.59
CA LEU A 292 19.79 -3.67 4.61
C LEU A 292 19.77 -2.88 3.29
N ASN A 293 19.50 -3.59 2.21
CA ASN A 293 19.40 -3.05 0.84
C ASN A 293 20.67 -2.37 0.33
N VAL A 294 21.82 -2.80 0.76
CA VAL A 294 23.12 -2.25 0.36
C VAL A 294 23.61 -2.75 -1.01
N ASN A 295 23.08 -3.89 -1.47
CA ASN A 295 23.51 -4.48 -2.74
C ASN A 295 22.83 -3.81 -3.93
N LYS A 296 23.53 -3.76 -5.06
CA LYS A 296 22.97 -3.38 -6.35
C LYS A 296 21.82 -4.31 -6.73
N VAL A 297 20.75 -3.75 -7.30
CA VAL A 297 19.66 -4.56 -7.84
C VAL A 297 20.03 -4.98 -9.26
N GLU A 298 20.17 -6.27 -9.45
CA GLU A 298 20.47 -6.88 -10.76
C GLU A 298 19.50 -8.03 -10.99
N LEU A 299 19.06 -8.16 -12.23
CA LEU A 299 18.26 -9.28 -12.72
C LEU A 299 18.88 -9.80 -14.00
N ASP A 300 19.12 -11.10 -14.07
CA ASP A 300 19.45 -11.78 -15.31
C ASP A 300 18.15 -12.28 -15.96
N ILE A 301 17.67 -11.54 -16.96
CA ILE A 301 16.52 -11.94 -17.76
C ILE A 301 17.02 -12.41 -19.10
N LYS A 302 16.97 -13.73 -19.34
CA LYS A 302 17.34 -14.28 -20.64
C LYS A 302 16.33 -13.87 -21.70
N LYS A 303 16.85 -13.40 -22.84
CA LYS A 303 16.00 -13.07 -24.00
C LYS A 303 15.31 -14.34 -24.51
N GLY A 304 14.07 -14.18 -24.90
CA GLY A 304 13.18 -15.25 -25.33
C GLY A 304 12.12 -15.59 -24.27
N PHE A 305 10.90 -15.77 -24.72
CA PHE A 305 9.75 -16.11 -23.87
C PHE A 305 8.70 -16.90 -24.66
N LYS A 306 7.76 -17.49 -23.92
CA LYS A 306 6.54 -18.08 -24.48
C LYS A 306 5.34 -17.34 -23.92
N SER A 307 4.37 -17.00 -24.75
CA SER A 307 3.15 -16.34 -24.30
C SER A 307 1.91 -17.13 -24.64
N SER A 308 0.93 -17.11 -23.74
CA SER A 308 -0.39 -17.71 -23.92
C SER A 308 -1.44 -16.65 -23.57
N ILE A 309 -2.38 -16.44 -24.49
CA ILE A 309 -3.44 -15.46 -24.35
C ILE A 309 -4.77 -16.20 -24.39
N THR A 310 -5.58 -16.01 -23.36
CA THR A 310 -6.92 -16.58 -23.22
C THR A 310 -7.91 -15.45 -22.91
N ASP A 311 -9.20 -15.77 -22.97
CA ASP A 311 -10.29 -14.82 -22.66
C ASP A 311 -10.29 -14.31 -21.21
N ASN A 312 -9.59 -14.96 -20.31
CA ASN A 312 -9.53 -14.61 -18.88
C ASN A 312 -8.12 -14.30 -18.36
N GLY A 313 -7.12 -14.29 -19.22
CA GLY A 313 -5.77 -13.96 -18.79
C GLY A 313 -4.70 -14.03 -19.86
N VAL A 314 -3.57 -13.42 -19.54
CA VAL A 314 -2.34 -13.48 -20.31
C VAL A 314 -1.26 -14.09 -19.43
N ALA A 315 -0.54 -15.06 -19.97
CA ALA A 315 0.58 -15.69 -19.30
C ALA A 315 1.84 -15.60 -20.17
N ILE A 316 2.94 -15.11 -19.62
CA ILE A 316 4.21 -15.01 -20.30
C ILE A 316 5.26 -15.71 -19.45
N THR A 317 6.02 -16.62 -20.06
CA THR A 317 7.03 -17.43 -19.37
C THR A 317 8.41 -16.96 -19.78
N PHE A 318 9.22 -16.58 -18.81
CA PHE A 318 10.57 -16.08 -18.93
C PHE A 318 11.57 -16.96 -18.17
N ASN A 319 12.84 -16.81 -18.45
CA ASN A 319 13.91 -17.26 -17.57
C ASN A 319 14.50 -16.03 -16.85
N ILE A 320 14.35 -15.98 -15.54
CA ILE A 320 14.83 -14.87 -14.67
C ILE A 320 15.72 -15.48 -13.59
N ASP A 321 16.93 -14.97 -13.45
CA ASP A 321 17.95 -15.47 -12.51
C ASP A 321 18.17 -17.00 -12.62
N GLY A 322 18.15 -17.53 -13.84
CA GLY A 322 18.31 -18.96 -14.10
C GLY A 322 17.08 -19.82 -13.84
N HIS A 323 15.96 -19.23 -13.42
CA HIS A 323 14.72 -19.93 -13.10
C HIS A 323 13.58 -19.59 -14.08
N GLU A 324 12.82 -20.62 -14.47
CA GLU A 324 11.60 -20.39 -15.23
C GLU A 324 10.59 -19.64 -14.34
N SER A 325 10.19 -18.47 -14.80
CA SER A 325 9.28 -17.58 -14.12
C SER A 325 8.09 -17.26 -15.03
N LYS A 326 6.89 -17.50 -14.56
CA LYS A 326 5.65 -17.25 -15.29
C LYS A 326 4.98 -16.00 -14.76
N MET A 327 4.91 -14.97 -15.59
CA MET A 327 4.11 -13.79 -15.36
C MET A 327 2.67 -14.06 -15.79
N ASN A 328 1.76 -14.05 -14.84
CA ASN A 328 0.34 -14.16 -15.12
C ASN A 328 -0.32 -12.81 -14.87
N TYR A 329 -1.01 -12.32 -15.89
CA TYR A 329 -2.00 -11.30 -15.70
C TYR A 329 -3.33 -11.98 -15.36
N ARG A 330 -3.89 -11.63 -14.22
CA ARG A 330 -5.23 -12.07 -13.82
C ARG A 330 -6.08 -10.88 -13.44
N SER A 331 -7.33 -10.92 -13.91
CA SER A 331 -8.37 -10.08 -13.33
C SER A 331 -8.78 -10.65 -11.98
N ASN A 332 -8.56 -9.91 -10.91
CA ASN A 332 -9.06 -10.30 -9.60
C ASN A 332 -10.51 -9.89 -9.45
N GLN A 333 -11.41 -10.88 -9.50
CA GLN A 333 -12.86 -10.69 -9.49
C GLN A 333 -13.43 -9.99 -8.26
N ASN A 334 -12.63 -9.83 -7.19
CA ASN A 334 -13.08 -9.31 -5.91
C ASN A 334 -12.57 -7.90 -5.60
N GLN A 335 -11.96 -7.19 -6.54
CA GLN A 335 -11.36 -5.88 -6.29
C GLN A 335 -11.72 -4.86 -7.37
N PRO A 336 -11.81 -3.54 -7.03
CA PRO A 336 -12.19 -2.46 -7.94
C PRO A 336 -11.22 -2.25 -9.11
N TYR A 337 -9.98 -2.68 -8.95
CA TYR A 337 -8.99 -2.71 -10.01
C TYR A 337 -8.60 -4.17 -10.24
N PRO A 338 -9.07 -4.77 -11.33
CA PRO A 338 -8.96 -6.21 -11.57
C PRO A 338 -7.59 -6.65 -12.04
N PHE A 339 -6.57 -5.83 -11.89
CA PHE A 339 -5.25 -6.13 -12.40
C PHE A 339 -4.34 -6.68 -11.30
N THR A 340 -3.91 -7.90 -11.44
CA THR A 340 -2.83 -8.47 -10.64
C THR A 340 -1.80 -9.10 -11.53
N PHE A 341 -0.53 -8.73 -11.32
CA PHE A 341 0.57 -9.55 -11.75
C PHE A 341 0.83 -10.64 -10.71
N GLU A 342 0.86 -11.87 -11.17
CA GLU A 342 1.41 -12.96 -10.39
C GLU A 342 2.66 -13.47 -11.09
N PHE A 343 3.77 -13.53 -10.37
CA PHE A 343 4.94 -14.27 -10.84
C PHE A 343 5.01 -15.60 -10.09
N ASN A 344 4.84 -16.69 -10.81
CA ASN A 344 5.00 -18.04 -10.29
C ASN A 344 6.38 -18.56 -10.68
N THR A 345 7.30 -18.62 -9.72
CA THR A 345 8.51 -19.41 -9.80
C THR A 345 8.25 -20.78 -9.18
N LYS A 346 8.93 -21.85 -9.61
CA LYS A 346 8.83 -23.17 -8.98
C LYS A 346 9.01 -23.04 -7.47
N GLY A 347 7.95 -23.30 -6.71
CA GLY A 347 7.96 -23.33 -5.24
C GLY A 347 7.41 -22.12 -4.49
N SER A 348 7.05 -21.02 -5.14
CA SER A 348 6.44 -19.88 -4.45
C SER A 348 5.40 -19.18 -5.32
N GLY A 349 4.14 -19.45 -5.07
CA GLY A 349 3.03 -18.63 -5.58
C GLY A 349 2.89 -17.36 -4.73
N GLY A 350 2.80 -16.21 -5.36
CA GLY A 350 2.54 -14.95 -4.66
C GLY A 350 1.89 -13.96 -5.59
N ALA A 351 0.62 -13.59 -5.28
CA ALA A 351 0.00 -12.40 -5.83
C ALA A 351 0.21 -11.27 -4.84
N ASP A 352 0.89 -10.21 -5.24
CA ASP A 352 1.02 -9.03 -4.39
C ASP A 352 0.05 -7.94 -4.85
N GLY A 353 -0.77 -7.45 -3.91
CA GLY A 353 -1.68 -6.31 -4.14
C GLY A 353 -0.97 -5.01 -4.52
N LYS A 354 0.34 -4.92 -4.28
CA LYS A 354 1.19 -3.76 -4.59
C LYS A 354 1.46 -3.60 -6.08
N SER A 355 1.44 -4.69 -6.84
CA SER A 355 1.61 -4.67 -8.30
C SER A 355 0.50 -3.89 -9.04
N LYS A 356 -0.64 -3.63 -8.38
CA LYS A 356 -1.77 -2.90 -8.97
C LYS A 356 -1.46 -1.44 -9.25
N THR A 357 -0.84 -0.75 -8.29
CA THR A 357 -0.48 0.66 -8.44
C THR A 357 0.54 0.82 -9.55
N TYR A 358 1.53 -0.07 -9.60
CA TYR A 358 2.52 -0.11 -10.67
C TYR A 358 1.86 -0.28 -12.04
N LEU A 359 1.00 -1.29 -12.19
CA LEU A 359 0.34 -1.54 -13.47
C LEU A 359 -0.57 -0.39 -13.90
N LYS A 360 -1.30 0.22 -12.96
CA LYS A 360 -2.11 1.41 -13.26
C LYS A 360 -1.23 2.53 -13.82
N THR A 361 -0.10 2.82 -13.20
CA THR A 361 0.84 3.84 -13.67
C THR A 361 1.31 3.54 -15.09
N ILE A 362 1.70 2.30 -15.38
CA ILE A 362 2.15 1.91 -16.72
C ILE A 362 1.03 2.02 -17.77
N LEU A 363 -0.20 1.65 -17.42
CA LEU A 363 -1.36 1.82 -18.31
C LEU A 363 -1.61 3.29 -18.62
N ASP A 364 -1.61 4.14 -17.60
CA ASP A 364 -1.80 5.59 -17.74
C ASP A 364 -0.68 6.24 -18.58
N GLU A 365 0.58 5.87 -18.38
CA GLU A 365 1.73 6.33 -19.18
C GLU A 365 1.65 5.89 -20.65
N ASN A 366 0.93 4.83 -20.92
CA ASN A 366 0.70 4.32 -22.27
C ASN A 366 -0.64 4.77 -22.88
N ASP A 367 -1.35 5.71 -22.26
CA ASP A 367 -2.68 6.20 -22.68
C ASP A 367 -3.73 5.09 -22.80
N ILE A 368 -3.62 4.07 -21.93
CA ILE A 368 -4.58 2.96 -21.87
C ILE A 368 -5.46 3.17 -20.66
N LYS A 369 -6.65 3.69 -20.89
CA LYS A 369 -7.64 3.92 -19.85
C LYS A 369 -8.37 2.63 -19.52
N VAL A 370 -8.31 2.25 -18.24
CA VAL A 370 -9.13 1.16 -17.69
C VAL A 370 -10.51 1.73 -17.35
N PRO A 371 -11.60 1.14 -17.84
CA PRO A 371 -12.93 1.64 -17.52
C PRO A 371 -13.16 1.54 -16.01
N SER A 372 -13.68 2.61 -15.44
CA SER A 372 -14.27 2.55 -14.11
C SER A 372 -15.43 1.56 -14.15
N PRO A 373 -15.83 1.03 -13.04
CA PRO A 373 -16.97 0.16 -13.00
C PRO A 373 -18.27 0.79 -13.50
N LYS A 374 -18.45 2.09 -13.27
CA LYS A 374 -19.61 2.80 -13.82
C LYS A 374 -19.53 2.82 -15.34
N GLU A 375 -18.40 3.23 -15.91
CA GLU A 375 -18.16 3.21 -17.35
C GLU A 375 -18.36 1.81 -17.95
N TYR A 376 -17.92 0.76 -17.23
CA TYR A 376 -18.15 -0.61 -17.66
C TYR A 376 -19.65 -0.93 -17.78
N TYR A 377 -20.45 -0.61 -16.77
CA TYR A 377 -21.90 -0.87 -16.81
C TYR A 377 -22.60 -0.03 -17.87
N ASP A 378 -22.21 1.23 -18.03
CA ASP A 378 -22.81 2.13 -19.00
C ASP A 378 -22.48 1.73 -20.45
N GLU A 379 -21.25 1.29 -20.72
CA GLU A 379 -20.75 1.13 -22.08
C GLU A 379 -20.60 -0.33 -22.54
N TYR A 380 -20.28 -1.25 -21.63
CA TYR A 380 -19.84 -2.60 -22.00
C TYR A 380 -20.77 -3.72 -21.54
N ALA A 381 -21.37 -3.62 -20.37
CA ALA A 381 -22.08 -4.74 -19.71
C ALA A 381 -23.20 -5.34 -20.55
N ASN A 382 -23.92 -4.52 -21.31
CA ASN A 382 -25.09 -4.91 -22.11
C ASN A 382 -24.75 -5.32 -23.55
N LYS A 383 -23.46 -5.41 -23.89
CA LYS A 383 -23.04 -5.84 -25.23
C LYS A 383 -23.23 -7.36 -25.41
N ASP A 384 -23.51 -7.78 -26.64
CA ASP A 384 -23.62 -9.20 -27.00
C ASP A 384 -22.26 -9.88 -27.21
N TYR A 385 -22.28 -11.20 -27.41
CA TYR A 385 -21.05 -11.96 -27.63
C TYR A 385 -20.30 -11.54 -28.91
N ASN A 386 -21.02 -11.16 -29.96
CA ASN A 386 -20.38 -10.75 -31.21
C ASN A 386 -19.59 -9.45 -31.03
N TRP A 387 -20.11 -8.53 -30.21
CA TRP A 387 -19.39 -7.33 -29.84
C TRP A 387 -18.10 -7.67 -29.09
N TYR A 388 -18.16 -8.54 -28.09
CA TYR A 388 -16.95 -8.98 -27.33
C TYR A 388 -15.94 -9.68 -28.24
N LEU A 389 -16.40 -10.49 -29.18
CA LEU A 389 -15.54 -11.15 -30.16
C LEU A 389 -14.84 -10.15 -31.10
N ASN A 390 -15.55 -9.08 -31.53
CA ASN A 390 -14.96 -8.03 -32.33
C ASN A 390 -13.96 -7.19 -31.54
N TYR A 391 -14.28 -6.88 -30.28
CA TYR A 391 -13.37 -6.20 -29.37
C TYR A 391 -12.07 -7.00 -29.15
N TRP A 392 -12.18 -8.32 -29.00
CA TRP A 392 -11.03 -9.22 -28.97
C TRP A 392 -10.19 -9.14 -30.23
N LYS A 393 -10.83 -9.26 -31.39
CA LYS A 393 -10.14 -9.18 -32.68
C LYS A 393 -9.39 -7.87 -32.85
N GLU A 394 -10.02 -6.74 -32.50
CA GLU A 394 -9.39 -5.42 -32.56
C GLU A 394 -8.08 -5.36 -31.76
N HIS A 395 -8.04 -5.98 -30.59
CA HIS A 395 -6.88 -5.97 -29.70
C HIS A 395 -5.83 -7.05 -30.04
N THR A 396 -6.19 -8.06 -30.83
CA THR A 396 -5.32 -9.23 -31.10
C THR A 396 -4.89 -9.37 -32.55
N GLN A 397 -5.59 -8.76 -33.52
CA GLN A 397 -5.30 -8.94 -34.94
C GLN A 397 -3.92 -8.41 -35.39
N ASN A 398 -3.34 -7.46 -34.67
CA ASN A 398 -2.08 -6.79 -35.01
C ASN A 398 -1.00 -7.05 -33.95
N LEU A 399 -1.00 -8.23 -33.33
CA LEU A 399 0.03 -8.57 -32.37
C LEU A 399 1.38 -8.77 -33.07
N THR A 400 2.40 -8.10 -32.56
CA THR A 400 3.78 -8.22 -33.00
C THR A 400 4.64 -9.00 -32.02
N ILE A 401 4.11 -9.29 -30.83
CA ILE A 401 4.77 -10.11 -29.82
C ILE A 401 4.97 -11.52 -30.39
N PRO A 402 6.18 -12.07 -30.39
CA PRO A 402 6.46 -13.40 -30.94
C PRO A 402 5.94 -14.53 -30.03
N ASN A 403 5.82 -15.74 -30.61
CA ASN A 403 5.53 -16.97 -29.88
C ASN A 403 4.25 -16.94 -29.04
N VAL A 404 3.18 -16.38 -29.60
CA VAL A 404 1.89 -16.27 -28.92
C VAL A 404 1.01 -17.49 -29.23
N ASP A 405 0.72 -18.28 -28.20
CA ASP A 405 -0.41 -19.24 -28.25
C ASP A 405 -1.70 -18.49 -27.86
N MET A 406 -2.58 -18.29 -28.83
CA MET A 406 -3.79 -17.48 -28.66
C MET A 406 -5.05 -18.33 -28.82
N LYS A 407 -5.86 -18.34 -27.76
CA LYS A 407 -7.16 -19.03 -27.76
C LYS A 407 -8.29 -18.03 -27.98
N LYS A 408 -9.21 -18.40 -28.85
CA LYS A 408 -10.41 -17.63 -29.12
C LYS A 408 -11.27 -17.54 -27.84
N PRO A 409 -11.92 -16.39 -27.57
CA PRO A 409 -12.79 -16.24 -26.41
C PRO A 409 -13.94 -17.27 -26.38
N SER A 410 -14.19 -17.82 -25.19
CA SER A 410 -15.34 -18.69 -24.96
C SER A 410 -16.64 -17.87 -24.85
N LYS A 411 -17.78 -18.48 -25.20
CA LYS A 411 -19.08 -17.87 -24.89
C LYS A 411 -19.37 -17.76 -23.39
N ASP A 412 -18.62 -18.47 -22.57
CA ASP A 412 -18.77 -18.43 -21.11
C ASP A 412 -18.53 -17.05 -20.49
N ILE A 413 -17.82 -16.16 -21.21
CA ILE A 413 -17.67 -14.76 -20.78
C ILE A 413 -19.02 -14.07 -20.60
N MET A 414 -20.06 -14.53 -21.29
CA MET A 414 -21.41 -13.97 -21.21
C MET A 414 -22.18 -14.38 -19.95
N ASN A 415 -21.69 -15.37 -19.20
CA ASN A 415 -22.41 -15.95 -18.07
C ASN A 415 -22.57 -14.98 -16.89
N ASN A 416 -21.65 -14.02 -16.75
CA ASN A 416 -21.75 -12.99 -15.71
C ASN A 416 -20.89 -11.77 -16.02
N ASP A 417 -21.22 -10.64 -15.40
CA ASP A 417 -20.54 -9.36 -15.60
C ASP A 417 -19.08 -9.36 -15.13
N LYS A 418 -18.73 -10.21 -14.17
CA LYS A 418 -17.33 -10.33 -13.72
C LYS A 418 -16.44 -10.89 -14.81
N LEU A 419 -16.92 -11.89 -15.54
CA LEU A 419 -16.19 -12.48 -16.66
C LEU A 419 -16.07 -11.49 -17.81
N LYS A 420 -17.14 -10.77 -18.14
CA LYS A 420 -17.13 -9.72 -19.16
C LYS A 420 -16.13 -8.61 -18.81
N PHE A 421 -16.16 -8.12 -17.57
CA PHE A 421 -15.24 -7.09 -17.11
C PHE A 421 -13.78 -7.57 -17.11
N SER A 422 -13.54 -8.80 -16.66
CA SER A 422 -12.24 -9.45 -16.72
C SER A 422 -11.71 -9.53 -18.15
N PHE A 423 -12.57 -9.88 -19.08
CA PHE A 423 -12.23 -9.95 -20.49
C PHE A 423 -11.83 -8.60 -21.09
N ILE A 424 -12.58 -7.53 -20.84
CA ILE A 424 -12.23 -6.18 -21.28
C ILE A 424 -10.82 -5.80 -20.79
N ASN A 425 -10.56 -6.05 -19.52
CA ASN A 425 -9.26 -5.73 -18.92
C ASN A 425 -8.13 -6.58 -19.50
N CYS A 426 -8.40 -7.85 -19.82
CA CYS A 426 -7.45 -8.71 -20.53
C CYS A 426 -7.07 -8.11 -21.89
N CYS A 427 -8.06 -7.65 -22.67
CA CYS A 427 -7.83 -7.00 -23.95
C CYS A 427 -6.97 -5.72 -23.81
N LEU A 428 -7.22 -4.90 -22.79
CA LEU A 428 -6.42 -3.71 -22.51
C LEU A 428 -4.98 -4.06 -22.13
N PHE A 429 -4.79 -5.13 -21.37
CA PHE A 429 -3.44 -5.60 -21.04
C PHE A 429 -2.70 -6.12 -22.27
N ILE A 430 -3.38 -6.83 -23.18
CA ILE A 430 -2.82 -7.25 -24.46
C ILE A 430 -2.37 -6.03 -25.27
N LYS A 431 -3.20 -4.99 -25.32
CA LYS A 431 -2.85 -3.72 -25.96
C LYS A 431 -1.59 -3.12 -25.35
N LEU A 432 -1.48 -3.11 -24.02
CA LEU A 432 -0.30 -2.60 -23.31
C LEU A 432 0.97 -3.34 -23.70
N ILE A 433 1.00 -4.66 -23.52
CA ILE A 433 2.20 -5.45 -23.80
C ILE A 433 2.62 -5.37 -25.26
N ASN A 434 1.66 -5.33 -26.19
CA ASN A 434 1.93 -5.18 -27.60
C ASN A 434 2.50 -3.78 -27.95
N LYS A 435 2.00 -2.73 -27.27
CA LYS A 435 2.51 -1.36 -27.45
C LYS A 435 3.96 -1.27 -26.96
N ILE A 436 4.24 -1.78 -25.76
CA ILE A 436 5.62 -1.80 -25.20
C ILE A 436 6.57 -2.60 -26.12
N TRP A 437 6.14 -3.77 -26.59
CA TRP A 437 6.94 -4.56 -27.51
C TRP A 437 7.25 -3.84 -28.83
N LYS A 438 6.27 -3.15 -29.38
CA LYS A 438 6.44 -2.36 -30.61
C LYS A 438 7.43 -1.19 -30.46
N ASN A 439 7.48 -0.61 -29.26
CA ASN A 439 8.43 0.47 -29.00
C ASN A 439 9.86 -0.06 -29.00
N SER A 440 10.12 -1.10 -28.21
CA SER A 440 11.45 -1.71 -28.10
C SER A 440 11.36 -3.05 -27.36
N GLU A 441 12.12 -4.05 -27.86
CA GLU A 441 12.31 -5.31 -27.14
C GLU A 441 12.96 -5.09 -25.77
N ASP A 442 13.92 -4.19 -25.66
CA ASP A 442 14.61 -3.88 -24.41
C ASP A 442 13.67 -3.19 -23.40
N GLU A 443 12.75 -2.32 -23.86
CA GLU A 443 11.71 -1.73 -23.04
C GLU A 443 10.76 -2.81 -22.48
N PHE A 444 10.41 -3.79 -23.31
CA PHE A 444 9.59 -4.90 -22.88
C PHE A 444 10.26 -5.75 -21.80
N TYR A 445 11.56 -6.08 -21.94
CA TYR A 445 12.29 -6.80 -20.90
C TYR A 445 12.48 -5.95 -19.64
N SER A 446 12.65 -4.65 -19.78
CA SER A 446 12.69 -3.72 -18.64
C SER A 446 11.36 -3.69 -17.88
N PHE A 447 10.24 -3.68 -18.61
CA PHE A 447 8.90 -3.80 -18.03
C PHE A 447 8.69 -5.12 -17.29
N VAL A 448 9.14 -6.24 -17.87
CA VAL A 448 9.08 -7.56 -17.23
C VAL A 448 9.93 -7.59 -15.96
N GLY A 449 11.15 -7.08 -16.02
CA GLY A 449 12.07 -7.00 -14.88
C GLY A 449 11.50 -6.16 -13.74
N ALA A 450 10.98 -4.98 -14.05
CA ALA A 450 10.31 -4.14 -13.08
C ALA A 450 9.09 -4.85 -12.46
N SER A 451 8.25 -5.47 -13.29
CA SER A 451 7.09 -6.22 -12.82
C SER A 451 7.47 -7.38 -11.89
N TYR A 452 8.57 -8.10 -12.22
CA TYR A 452 9.10 -9.18 -11.38
C TYR A 452 9.59 -8.66 -10.03
N LEU A 453 10.37 -7.58 -10.03
CA LEU A 453 10.85 -6.96 -8.79
C LEU A 453 9.68 -6.52 -7.91
N PHE A 454 8.65 -5.90 -8.50
CA PHE A 454 7.46 -5.52 -7.77
C PHE A 454 6.71 -6.70 -7.15
N ALA A 455 6.58 -7.79 -7.88
CA ALA A 455 5.82 -8.94 -7.44
C ALA A 455 6.58 -9.83 -6.44
N LYS A 456 7.90 -9.96 -6.61
CA LYS A 456 8.72 -10.93 -5.87
C LYS A 456 9.77 -10.32 -4.95
N LYS A 457 10.35 -9.21 -5.36
CA LYS A 457 11.49 -8.60 -4.68
C LYS A 457 11.29 -7.10 -4.43
N ILE A 458 10.06 -6.70 -4.07
CA ILE A 458 9.76 -5.28 -3.88
C ILE A 458 10.64 -4.63 -2.81
N SER A 459 11.09 -5.42 -1.83
CA SER A 459 12.05 -4.96 -0.83
C SER A 459 13.39 -4.53 -1.43
N ASP A 460 13.77 -5.05 -2.60
CA ASP A 460 15.02 -4.70 -3.26
C ASP A 460 14.97 -3.29 -3.87
N TYR A 461 13.75 -2.74 -4.08
CA TYR A 461 13.54 -1.35 -4.44
C TYR A 461 13.62 -0.37 -3.26
N SER A 462 13.90 -0.86 -2.06
CA SER A 462 14.13 0.02 -0.92
C SER A 462 15.55 0.60 -0.98
N LEU A 463 15.66 1.85 -0.58
CA LEU A 463 16.95 2.50 -0.37
C LEU A 463 17.66 1.88 0.85
N PRO A 464 19.00 2.01 0.95
CA PRO A 464 19.75 1.47 2.07
C PRO A 464 19.29 2.04 3.41
N TYR A 465 19.20 1.20 4.41
CA TYR A 465 18.83 1.62 5.77
C TYR A 465 19.42 0.71 6.85
N LEU A 466 19.48 1.23 8.06
CA LEU A 466 19.89 0.50 9.25
C LEU A 466 18.67 -0.03 9.98
N LEU A 467 18.60 -1.33 10.18
CA LEU A 467 17.57 -1.98 10.99
C LEU A 467 18.05 -2.17 12.42
N ILE A 468 17.32 -1.63 13.37
CA ILE A 468 17.51 -1.81 14.82
C ILE A 468 16.38 -2.67 15.36
N LYS A 469 16.72 -3.85 15.89
CA LYS A 469 15.77 -4.83 16.43
C LYS A 469 16.29 -5.56 17.66
#